data_bd52ad2b830a2aa99c1aeb70ef1c4e58
#
_entry.id   bd52ad2b830a2aa99c1aeb70ef1c4e58
#
_cell.length_a   1.000
_cell.length_b   1.000
_cell.length_c   1.000
_cell.angle_alpha   90.00
_cell.angle_beta   90.00
_cell.angle_gamma   90.00
#
_symmetry.space_group_name_H-M   'P 1'
#
loop_
_entity.id
_entity.type
_entity.pdbx_description
1 polymer ?
#
loop_
_entity_poly.entity_id
_entity_poly.type
_entity_poly.pdbx_seq_one_letter_code
_entity_poly.pdbx_strand_id
1 'polypeptide(L)'
;MRKNISFTIDSDVYEKFNIALTLSGETSDEAADACLRWYIAQAFGNVSKEYTPRATRTIDSNEKDFYGKAIQRIPMWALKPNQYNHKIIKAYFMSVDIAGEATLNMMERLCSDKERPDLYVPTFRNNYSQMKLDGPKSHGKVFEDNGDRVWIWDEVEETLMNYKNSFYIEEA
;
A
#
# COMPACT_ATOMS: atom_id res chain seq x y z
N MET A 1 -12.05 30.90 6.96
CA MET A 1 -12.41 31.02 8.40
C MET A 1 -11.82 29.81 9.10
N ARG A 2 -10.86 30.00 10.05
CA ARG A 2 -10.26 28.87 10.82
C ARG A 2 -11.10 28.64 12.08
N LYS A 3 -11.22 27.39 12.52
CA LYS A 3 -11.90 27.01 13.77
C LYS A 3 -10.90 26.24 14.64
N ASN A 4 -10.93 26.49 15.94
CA ASN A 4 -10.17 25.73 16.92
C ASN A 4 -10.94 24.45 17.28
N ILE A 5 -10.25 23.32 17.26
CA ILE A 5 -10.79 22.00 17.62
C ILE A 5 -9.83 21.40 18.66
N SER A 6 -10.37 20.73 19.66
CA SER A 6 -9.59 19.99 20.65
C SER A 6 -9.92 18.51 20.61
N PHE A 7 -8.88 17.68 20.74
CA PHE A 7 -9.00 16.22 20.79
C PHE A 7 -8.34 15.69 22.05
N THR A 8 -8.85 14.57 22.56
CA THR A 8 -8.15 13.75 23.54
C THR A 8 -7.44 12.64 22.77
N ILE A 9 -6.12 12.51 22.95
CA ILE A 9 -5.27 11.55 22.23
C ILE A 9 -4.46 10.80 23.28
N ASP A 10 -4.17 9.51 23.03
CA ASP A 10 -3.29 8.71 23.88
C ASP A 10 -1.87 9.31 23.90
N SER A 11 -1.23 9.25 25.07
CA SER A 11 0.06 9.93 25.28
C SER A 11 1.17 9.41 24.38
N ASP A 12 1.19 8.10 24.10
CA ASP A 12 2.17 7.47 23.19
C ASP A 12 1.97 7.91 21.73
N VAL A 13 0.72 8.11 21.31
CA VAL A 13 0.39 8.67 19.99
C VAL A 13 0.82 10.13 19.90
N TYR A 14 0.59 10.90 20.95
CA TYR A 14 0.98 12.31 21.02
C TYR A 14 2.51 12.49 20.98
N GLU A 15 3.26 11.66 21.70
CA GLU A 15 4.73 11.67 21.66
C GLU A 15 5.28 11.36 20.27
N LYS A 16 4.77 10.31 19.62
CA LYS A 16 5.13 9.95 18.23
C LYS A 16 4.77 11.06 17.25
N PHE A 17 3.62 11.71 17.43
CA PHE A 17 3.22 12.83 16.60
C PHE A 17 4.19 14.00 16.71
N ASN A 18 4.61 14.37 17.92
CA ASN A 18 5.60 15.45 18.13
C ASN A 18 6.96 15.13 17.51
N ILE A 19 7.40 13.87 17.59
CA ILE A 19 8.62 13.41 16.92
C ILE A 19 8.48 13.57 15.40
N ALA A 20 7.35 13.14 14.84
CA ALA A 20 7.08 13.26 13.42
C ALA A 20 7.09 14.71 12.94
N LEU A 21 6.45 15.64 13.69
CA LEU A 21 6.48 17.07 13.39
C LEU A 21 7.91 17.63 13.37
N THR A 22 8.73 17.20 14.33
CA THR A 22 10.14 17.63 14.39
C THR A 22 10.93 17.16 13.18
N LEU A 23 10.64 15.94 12.70
CA LEU A 23 11.33 15.36 11.54
C LEU A 23 10.86 15.96 10.21
N SER A 24 9.56 16.27 10.09
CA SER A 24 8.98 16.84 8.86
C SER A 24 9.17 18.37 8.76
N GLY A 25 9.41 19.03 9.89
CA GLY A 25 9.47 20.50 9.96
C GLY A 25 8.09 21.17 9.82
N GLU A 26 7.02 20.42 9.93
CA GLU A 26 5.64 20.91 9.87
C GLU A 26 5.16 21.39 11.24
N THR A 27 4.19 22.32 11.24
CA THR A 27 3.49 22.70 12.45
C THR A 27 2.38 21.70 12.76
N SER A 28 1.99 21.61 14.05
CA SER A 28 0.86 20.77 14.47
C SER A 28 -0.45 21.09 13.74
N ASP A 29 -0.68 22.37 13.43
CA ASP A 29 -1.87 22.82 12.70
C ASP A 29 -1.88 22.33 11.24
N GLU A 30 -0.73 22.37 10.57
CA GLU A 30 -0.59 21.87 9.20
C GLU A 30 -0.78 20.36 9.11
N ALA A 31 -0.12 19.63 10.01
CA ALA A 31 -0.24 18.17 10.07
C ALA A 31 -1.67 17.75 10.45
N ALA A 32 -2.32 18.43 11.39
CA ALA A 32 -3.71 18.15 11.76
C ALA A 32 -4.68 18.44 10.62
N ASP A 33 -4.51 19.57 9.91
CA ASP A 33 -5.34 19.90 8.73
C ASP A 33 -5.17 18.84 7.62
N ALA A 34 -3.94 18.41 7.35
CA ALA A 34 -3.64 17.35 6.38
C ALA A 34 -4.29 16.02 6.77
N CYS A 35 -4.17 15.58 8.02
CA CYS A 35 -4.81 14.37 8.54
C CYS A 35 -6.34 14.43 8.43
N LEU A 36 -6.94 15.57 8.78
CA LEU A 36 -8.40 15.76 8.70
C LEU A 36 -8.87 15.75 7.24
N ARG A 37 -8.15 16.41 6.32
CA ARG A 37 -8.46 16.37 4.89
C ARG A 37 -8.37 14.97 4.33
N TRP A 38 -7.32 14.24 4.71
CA TRP A 38 -7.17 12.85 4.31
C TRP A 38 -8.34 11.99 4.82
N TYR A 39 -8.70 12.11 6.11
CA TYR A 39 -9.83 11.38 6.71
C TYR A 39 -11.15 11.71 6.02
N ILE A 40 -11.40 13.01 5.76
CA ILE A 40 -12.59 13.48 5.04
C ILE A 40 -12.63 12.87 3.62
N ALA A 41 -11.51 12.91 2.89
CA ALA A 41 -11.43 12.32 1.56
C ALA A 41 -11.73 10.80 1.59
N GLN A 42 -11.24 10.08 2.61
CA GLN A 42 -11.55 8.66 2.79
C GLN A 42 -13.04 8.43 3.10
N ALA A 43 -13.60 9.22 4.03
CA ALA A 43 -15.00 9.10 4.43
C ALA A 43 -15.96 9.43 3.26
N PHE A 44 -15.73 10.53 2.56
CA PHE A 44 -16.58 10.95 1.43
C PHE A 44 -16.26 10.16 0.16
N GLY A 45 -15.04 9.70 -0.07
CA GLY A 45 -14.71 8.80 -1.16
C GLY A 45 -15.46 7.47 -1.10
N ASN A 46 -15.77 7.00 0.12
CA ASN A 46 -16.63 5.82 0.33
C ASN A 46 -18.14 6.12 0.15
N VAL A 47 -18.57 7.36 0.41
CA VAL A 47 -19.99 7.78 0.24
C VAL A 47 -20.30 8.11 -1.22
N SER A 48 -19.32 8.62 -1.97
CA SER A 48 -19.48 8.97 -3.39
C SER A 48 -19.72 7.77 -4.32
N LYS A 49 -19.56 6.54 -3.82
CA LYS A 49 -19.95 5.33 -4.57
C LYS A 49 -21.47 5.09 -4.62
N GLU A 50 -22.26 5.77 -3.78
CA GLU A 50 -23.73 5.66 -3.80
C GLU A 50 -24.44 6.83 -4.50
N TYR A 51 -23.73 7.94 -4.80
CA TYR A 51 -24.38 9.11 -5.40
C TYR A 51 -23.48 9.80 -6.42
N THR A 52 -23.39 9.27 -7.63
CA THR A 52 -22.97 10.03 -8.81
C THR A 52 -24.16 10.27 -9.71
N PRO A 53 -24.59 11.56 -9.91
CA PRO A 53 -25.45 11.86 -11.03
C PRO A 53 -24.70 11.49 -12.31
N ARG A 54 -25.33 10.69 -13.13
CA ARG A 54 -24.86 10.18 -14.41
C ARG A 54 -24.56 11.36 -15.36
N ALA A 55 -23.36 11.91 -15.29
CA ALA A 55 -22.83 12.75 -16.34
C ALA A 55 -22.43 11.83 -17.50
N THR A 56 -23.09 11.99 -18.61
CA THR A 56 -22.87 11.30 -19.88
C THR A 56 -21.40 11.45 -20.31
N ARG A 57 -20.55 10.50 -19.95
CA ARG A 57 -19.29 10.28 -20.64
C ARG A 57 -19.58 9.37 -21.82
N THR A 58 -19.31 9.85 -23.01
CA THR A 58 -19.17 9.03 -24.21
C THR A 58 -18.14 7.94 -23.89
N ILE A 59 -18.62 6.72 -23.83
CA ILE A 59 -17.82 5.51 -23.57
C ILE A 59 -17.03 5.26 -24.84
N ASP A 60 -15.75 5.59 -24.80
CA ASP A 60 -14.78 5.01 -25.74
C ASP A 60 -14.55 3.56 -25.27
N SER A 61 -14.93 2.59 -26.07
CA SER A 61 -15.16 1.19 -25.72
C SER A 61 -13.87 0.35 -25.53
N ASN A 62 -12.77 0.95 -25.00
CA ASN A 62 -11.49 0.28 -24.76
C ASN A 62 -10.82 0.61 -23.41
N GLU A 63 -11.49 1.31 -22.48
CA GLU A 63 -10.96 1.45 -21.11
C GLU A 63 -11.26 0.16 -20.33
N LYS A 64 -10.23 -0.61 -20.02
CA LYS A 64 -10.30 -1.66 -18.99
C LYS A 64 -10.73 -1.00 -17.68
N ASP A 65 -11.77 -1.54 -17.04
CA ASP A 65 -12.23 -1.07 -15.73
C ASP A 65 -11.05 -1.01 -14.75
N PHE A 66 -10.71 0.18 -14.26
CA PHE A 66 -9.69 0.37 -13.25
C PHE A 66 -10.29 0.19 -11.86
N TYR A 67 -9.84 -0.81 -11.12
CA TYR A 67 -10.33 -1.10 -9.77
C TYR A 67 -9.46 -0.49 -8.67
N GLY A 68 -8.15 -0.38 -8.87
CA GLY A 68 -7.21 0.28 -7.98
C GLY A 68 -7.17 -0.24 -6.54
N LYS A 69 -7.60 -1.48 -6.31
CA LYS A 69 -7.76 -2.03 -4.96
C LYS A 69 -6.47 -2.06 -4.15
N ALA A 70 -5.33 -2.24 -4.81
CA ALA A 70 -4.04 -2.27 -4.13
C ALA A 70 -3.72 -0.93 -3.47
N ILE A 71 -4.07 0.20 -4.08
CA ILE A 71 -3.85 1.54 -3.53
C ILE A 71 -4.45 1.64 -2.11
N GLN A 72 -5.68 1.14 -1.93
CA GLN A 72 -6.38 1.16 -0.65
C GLN A 72 -5.86 0.11 0.36
N ARG A 73 -5.25 -0.97 -0.14
CA ARG A 73 -4.83 -2.12 0.68
C ARG A 73 -3.37 -2.07 1.12
N ILE A 74 -2.50 -1.43 0.35
CA ILE A 74 -1.07 -1.31 0.66
C ILE A 74 -0.84 -0.77 2.07
N PRO A 75 -1.49 0.32 2.54
CA PRO A 75 -1.32 0.79 3.91
C PRO A 75 -1.68 -0.27 4.96
N MET A 76 -2.75 -1.04 4.71
CA MET A 76 -3.15 -2.12 5.63
C MET A 76 -2.21 -3.32 5.60
N TRP A 77 -1.66 -3.66 4.42
CA TRP A 77 -0.67 -4.73 4.30
C TRP A 77 0.65 -4.35 4.97
N ALA A 78 1.06 -3.09 4.86
CA ALA A 78 2.26 -2.57 5.52
C ALA A 78 2.24 -2.76 7.04
N LEU A 79 1.06 -2.69 7.66
CA LEU A 79 0.85 -2.86 9.10
C LEU A 79 0.62 -4.34 9.54
N LYS A 80 0.65 -5.29 8.62
CA LYS A 80 0.33 -6.70 8.90
C LYS A 80 1.42 -7.64 8.40
N PRO A 81 2.57 -7.73 9.07
CA PRO A 81 3.76 -8.48 8.61
C PRO A 81 3.48 -9.99 8.41
N ASN A 82 2.48 -10.54 9.07
CA ASN A 82 2.10 -11.95 8.94
C ASN A 82 1.27 -12.25 7.68
N GLN A 83 0.78 -11.25 6.96
CA GLN A 83 0.01 -11.48 5.73
C GLN A 83 0.92 -11.81 4.54
N TYR A 84 0.46 -12.72 3.68
CA TYR A 84 1.22 -13.13 2.51
C TYR A 84 1.51 -11.97 1.54
N ASN A 85 0.57 -11.03 1.39
CA ASN A 85 0.79 -9.85 0.56
C ASN A 85 1.95 -8.98 1.09
N HIS A 86 2.05 -8.79 2.42
CA HIS A 86 3.17 -8.10 3.05
C HIS A 86 4.49 -8.82 2.74
N LYS A 87 4.54 -10.12 2.98
CA LYS A 87 5.76 -10.94 2.78
C LYS A 87 6.22 -10.94 1.32
N ILE A 88 5.29 -10.99 0.36
CA ILE A 88 5.60 -10.93 -1.06
C ILE A 88 6.16 -9.56 -1.46
N ILE A 89 5.59 -8.46 -0.93
CA ILE A 89 6.10 -7.10 -1.14
C ILE A 89 7.49 -6.95 -0.50
N LYS A 90 7.68 -7.44 0.72
CA LYS A 90 9.00 -7.49 1.38
C LYS A 90 10.02 -8.25 0.54
N ALA A 91 9.66 -9.42 0.01
CA ALA A 91 10.54 -10.21 -0.86
C ALA A 91 10.91 -9.47 -2.16
N TYR A 92 9.99 -8.69 -2.73
CA TYR A 92 10.26 -7.84 -3.88
C TYR A 92 11.35 -6.81 -3.55
N PHE A 93 11.18 -6.02 -2.49
CA PHE A 93 12.16 -5.01 -2.11
C PHE A 93 13.52 -5.63 -1.76
N MET A 94 13.53 -6.75 -1.03
CA MET A 94 14.77 -7.46 -0.73
C MET A 94 15.46 -7.98 -2.00
N SER A 95 14.70 -8.46 -2.99
CA SER A 95 15.24 -8.86 -4.28
C SER A 95 15.97 -7.70 -4.97
N VAL A 96 15.34 -6.52 -4.97
CA VAL A 96 15.95 -5.30 -5.53
C VAL A 96 17.21 -4.91 -4.76
N ASP A 97 17.19 -4.95 -3.42
CA ASP A 97 18.34 -4.58 -2.59
C ASP A 97 19.52 -5.55 -2.77
N ILE A 98 19.26 -6.85 -3.00
CA ILE A 98 20.31 -7.87 -3.18
C ILE A 98 20.90 -7.84 -4.59
N ALA A 99 20.06 -7.72 -5.62
CA ALA A 99 20.46 -7.94 -7.01
C ALA A 99 20.35 -6.69 -7.92
N GLY A 100 19.89 -5.56 -7.39
CA GLY A 100 19.60 -4.34 -8.15
C GLY A 100 18.29 -4.39 -8.95
N GLU A 101 17.68 -5.56 -9.06
CA GLU A 101 16.38 -5.78 -9.71
C GLU A 101 15.64 -6.94 -9.05
N ALA A 102 14.33 -6.97 -9.19
CA ALA A 102 13.53 -8.10 -8.72
C ALA A 102 13.29 -9.10 -9.86
N THR A 103 13.52 -10.39 -9.56
CA THR A 103 13.13 -11.49 -10.43
C THR A 103 12.14 -12.39 -9.72
N LEU A 104 11.26 -13.02 -10.52
CA LEU A 104 10.26 -13.94 -9.98
C LEU A 104 10.90 -15.13 -9.26
N ASN A 105 12.04 -15.62 -9.79
CA ASN A 105 12.81 -16.71 -9.18
C ASN A 105 13.39 -16.30 -7.81
N MET A 106 14.00 -15.10 -7.72
CA MET A 106 14.56 -14.60 -6.44
C MET A 106 13.45 -14.41 -5.40
N MET A 107 12.34 -13.78 -5.76
CA MET A 107 11.20 -13.60 -4.86
C MET A 107 10.63 -14.93 -4.38
N GLU A 108 10.46 -15.91 -5.28
CA GLU A 108 10.00 -17.25 -4.93
C GLU A 108 10.97 -17.95 -3.98
N ARG A 109 12.27 -17.87 -4.25
CA ARG A 109 13.31 -18.44 -3.40
C ARG A 109 13.27 -17.84 -1.99
N LEU A 110 13.17 -16.52 -1.87
CA LEU A 110 13.03 -15.82 -0.58
C LEU A 110 11.77 -16.27 0.18
N CYS A 111 10.65 -16.40 -0.54
CA CYS A 111 9.37 -16.84 0.04
C CYS A 111 9.28 -18.35 0.31
N SER A 112 10.23 -19.16 -0.14
CA SER A 112 10.25 -20.63 0.05
C SER A 112 11.03 -21.06 1.28
N ASP A 113 11.79 -20.15 1.91
CA ASP A 113 12.62 -20.43 3.07
C ASP A 113 11.78 -20.52 4.34
N LYS A 114 11.66 -21.74 4.88
CA LYS A 114 10.90 -22.02 6.09
C LYS A 114 11.57 -21.52 7.37
N GLU A 115 12.89 -21.32 7.33
CA GLU A 115 13.65 -20.75 8.43
C GLU A 115 13.43 -19.24 8.59
N ARG A 116 12.74 -18.63 7.60
CA ARG A 116 12.40 -17.21 7.59
C ARG A 116 10.87 -17.02 7.64
N PRO A 117 10.27 -17.09 8.82
CA PRO A 117 8.82 -16.96 8.98
C PRO A 117 8.29 -15.58 8.51
N ASP A 118 9.15 -14.55 8.56
CA ASP A 118 8.88 -13.19 8.09
C ASP A 118 8.74 -13.07 6.56
N LEU A 119 9.21 -14.07 5.82
CA LEU A 119 9.13 -14.13 4.35
C LEU A 119 8.36 -15.36 3.85
N TYR A 120 8.26 -16.41 4.66
CA TYR A 120 7.71 -17.69 4.21
C TYR A 120 6.26 -17.58 3.72
N VAL A 121 6.04 -17.95 2.44
CA VAL A 121 4.73 -18.00 1.77
C VAL A 121 4.62 -19.33 1.02
N PRO A 122 4.02 -20.38 1.61
CA PRO A 122 3.96 -21.72 1.01
C PRO A 122 3.21 -21.75 -0.33
N THR A 123 2.35 -20.79 -0.57
CA THR A 123 1.53 -20.66 -1.80
C THR A 123 1.93 -19.42 -2.61
N PHE A 124 3.23 -19.13 -2.69
CA PHE A 124 3.76 -17.92 -3.32
C PHE A 124 3.17 -17.68 -4.71
N ARG A 125 3.26 -18.65 -5.62
CA ARG A 125 2.80 -18.51 -7.02
C ARG A 125 1.32 -18.10 -7.10
N ASN A 126 0.46 -18.69 -6.29
CA ASN A 126 -0.96 -18.39 -6.30
C ASN A 126 -1.25 -16.97 -5.78
N ASN A 127 -0.62 -16.57 -4.66
CA ASN A 127 -0.80 -15.24 -4.10
C ASN A 127 -0.20 -14.16 -5.02
N TYR A 128 1.00 -14.38 -5.54
CA TYR A 128 1.65 -13.49 -6.49
C TYR A 128 0.77 -13.28 -7.75
N SER A 129 0.19 -14.34 -8.31
CA SER A 129 -0.71 -14.24 -9.46
C SER A 129 -1.93 -13.35 -9.17
N GLN A 130 -2.47 -13.39 -7.95
CA GLN A 130 -3.56 -12.50 -7.54
C GLN A 130 -3.12 -11.03 -7.41
N MET A 131 -1.85 -10.80 -7.11
CA MET A 131 -1.26 -9.46 -7.03
C MET A 131 -0.86 -8.87 -8.38
N LYS A 132 -1.08 -9.59 -9.48
CA LYS A 132 -0.94 -9.10 -10.87
C LYS A 132 -2.25 -8.72 -11.53
N LEU A 133 -3.37 -8.94 -10.85
CA LEU A 133 -4.70 -8.74 -11.41
C LEU A 133 -5.37 -7.51 -10.81
N ASP A 134 -5.79 -6.58 -11.65
CA ASP A 134 -6.73 -5.53 -11.27
C ASP A 134 -8.14 -5.94 -11.71
N GLY A 135 -8.95 -6.40 -10.76
CA GLY A 135 -10.28 -6.91 -11.06
C GLY A 135 -11.17 -7.05 -9.82
N PRO A 136 -12.47 -7.26 -10.01
CA PRO A 136 -13.46 -7.23 -8.93
C PRO A 136 -13.24 -8.32 -7.87
N LYS A 137 -12.58 -9.43 -8.24
CA LYS A 137 -12.29 -10.55 -7.34
C LYS A 137 -10.82 -10.69 -6.97
N SER A 138 -9.94 -9.79 -7.47
CA SER A 138 -8.51 -9.83 -7.17
C SER A 138 -8.18 -9.28 -5.78
N HIS A 139 -6.96 -9.55 -5.32
CA HIS A 139 -6.41 -8.92 -4.13
C HIS A 139 -6.02 -7.45 -4.39
N GLY A 140 -5.88 -7.05 -5.65
CA GLY A 140 -5.37 -5.78 -6.12
C GLY A 140 -4.00 -5.93 -6.76
N LYS A 141 -3.85 -5.32 -7.94
CA LYS A 141 -2.61 -5.39 -8.73
C LYS A 141 -1.53 -4.52 -8.07
N VAL A 142 -0.38 -5.13 -7.82
CA VAL A 142 0.83 -4.50 -7.28
C VAL A 142 1.97 -4.62 -8.27
N PHE A 143 2.05 -5.76 -8.96
CA PHE A 143 3.19 -6.10 -9.80
C PHE A 143 2.81 -6.34 -11.26
N GLU A 144 3.79 -6.12 -12.10
CA GLU A 144 3.87 -6.61 -13.47
C GLU A 144 5.16 -7.41 -13.65
N ASP A 145 5.19 -8.32 -14.62
CA ASP A 145 6.38 -9.08 -14.99
C ASP A 145 6.35 -9.49 -16.46
N ASN A 146 7.51 -9.85 -16.97
CA ASN A 146 7.68 -10.46 -18.30
C ASN A 146 7.95 -11.97 -18.24
N GLY A 147 7.67 -12.60 -17.08
CA GLY A 147 7.93 -14.02 -16.82
C GLY A 147 9.23 -14.26 -16.04
N ASP A 148 10.15 -13.32 -16.02
CA ASP A 148 11.40 -13.35 -15.25
C ASP A 148 11.53 -12.11 -14.36
N ARG A 149 11.65 -10.95 -14.95
CA ARG A 149 11.80 -9.68 -14.25
C ARG A 149 10.46 -9.16 -13.75
N VAL A 150 10.43 -8.67 -12.50
CA VAL A 150 9.26 -8.13 -11.83
C VAL A 150 9.46 -6.64 -11.55
N TRP A 151 8.42 -5.84 -11.76
CA TRP A 151 8.41 -4.43 -11.38
C TRP A 151 7.07 -4.05 -10.74
N ILE A 152 7.08 -2.91 -10.06
CA ILE A 152 5.86 -2.36 -9.47
C ILE A 152 4.98 -1.82 -10.60
N TRP A 153 3.68 -2.05 -10.52
CA TRP A 153 2.71 -1.45 -11.42
C TRP A 153 2.64 0.07 -11.18
N ASP A 154 2.77 0.87 -12.23
CA ASP A 154 2.90 2.33 -12.17
C ASP A 154 1.83 3.00 -11.31
N GLU A 155 0.57 2.53 -11.40
CA GLU A 155 -0.56 3.10 -10.67
C GLU A 155 -0.47 2.98 -9.13
N VAL A 156 0.38 2.10 -8.62
CA VAL A 156 0.56 1.87 -7.18
C VAL A 156 1.95 2.26 -6.69
N GLU A 157 2.85 2.64 -7.58
CA GLU A 157 4.26 2.87 -7.26
C GLU A 157 4.40 3.93 -6.17
N GLU A 158 3.78 5.10 -6.33
CA GLU A 158 3.84 6.18 -5.34
C GLU A 158 3.34 5.70 -3.97
N THR A 159 2.17 5.04 -3.94
CA THR A 159 1.61 4.52 -2.70
C THR A 159 2.54 3.50 -2.06
N LEU A 160 3.07 2.56 -2.83
CA LEU A 160 3.93 1.51 -2.32
C LEU A 160 5.25 2.05 -1.77
N MET A 161 5.85 3.03 -2.46
CA MET A 161 7.11 3.65 -2.03
C MET A 161 6.94 4.47 -0.74
N ASN A 162 5.79 5.11 -0.52
CA ASN A 162 5.48 5.80 0.73
C ASN A 162 5.47 4.86 1.94
N TYR A 163 5.15 3.58 1.73
CA TYR A 163 5.14 2.55 2.79
C TYR A 163 6.34 1.60 2.75
N LYS A 164 7.33 1.82 1.88
CA LYS A 164 8.48 0.92 1.70
C LYS A 164 9.12 0.50 3.03
N ASN A 165 9.42 1.46 3.89
CA ASN A 165 10.09 1.20 5.17
C ASN A 165 9.26 0.28 6.09
N SER A 166 7.94 0.36 6.05
CA SER A 166 7.05 -0.46 6.88
C SER A 166 7.12 -1.96 6.53
N PHE A 167 7.56 -2.32 5.32
CA PHE A 167 7.75 -3.70 4.92
C PHE A 167 9.05 -4.34 5.43
N TYR A 168 9.96 -3.53 6.03
CA TYR A 168 11.22 -4.00 6.62
C TYR A 168 11.19 -4.07 8.15
N ILE A 169 10.16 -3.52 8.79
CA ILE A 169 10.03 -3.54 10.26
C ILE A 169 9.70 -4.97 10.67
N GLU A 170 10.59 -5.58 11.46
CA GLU A 170 10.32 -6.82 12.18
C GLU A 170 9.58 -6.47 13.47
N GLU A 171 8.48 -7.18 13.77
CA GLU A 171 7.90 -7.11 15.13
C GLU A 171 8.96 -7.67 16.11
N ALA A 172 9.31 -6.84 17.10
CA ALA A 172 10.22 -7.21 18.17
C ALA A 172 9.55 -8.18 19.15
#